data_562374758b9d92a8b729a48832d85252
#
_entry.id   562374758b9d92a8b729a48832d85252
#
_cell.length_a   1.000
_cell.length_b   1.000
_cell.length_c   1.000
_cell.angle_alpha   90.00
_cell.angle_beta   90.00
_cell.angle_gamma   90.00
#
_symmetry.space_group_name_H-M   'P 1'
#
loop_
_entity.id
_entity.type
_entity.pdbx_description
1 polymer ?
#
loop_
_entity_poly.entity_id
_entity_poly.type
_entity_poly.pdbx_seq_one_letter_code
_entity_poly.pdbx_strand_id
1 'polypeptide(L)'
;MPKNPQYTSEPVKGFVKPLLFGKKVVDLNGAALCFLRNGKLYDLNHVCFASCERVGSGKASEIGAFATDGKYLYDNGVKVGKIKDGFFLLILILLALLLASTVSLVVSVKGRHDPIIPELTVVDTDGEWGTASEINIFGNKTIKPGDKGNYMFMINNPNAADIECTVKFTINYENGTTLPPINYTVVSEGKKLETSEVETENGFTTAGVIINRKNFRSLILEWDWKFDGDDKTDTNVGIIGGKYTITIEISAEEATTPAKK
;
A
#
# COMPACT_ATOMS: atom_id res chain seq x y z
N MET A 1 24.56 5.14 -66.02
CA MET A 1 23.72 4.62 -64.95
C MET A 1 24.29 3.28 -64.51
N PRO A 2 24.79 3.13 -63.29
CA PRO A 2 25.27 1.81 -62.85
C PRO A 2 24.07 0.90 -62.65
N LYS A 3 24.11 -0.27 -63.27
CA LYS A 3 23.11 -1.33 -63.17
C LYS A 3 23.02 -1.72 -61.70
N ASN A 4 21.82 -1.70 -61.16
CA ASN A 4 21.52 -2.24 -59.84
C ASN A 4 22.03 -3.71 -59.77
N PRO A 5 22.87 -4.09 -58.82
CA PRO A 5 23.29 -5.46 -58.68
C PRO A 5 22.07 -6.30 -58.37
N GLN A 6 21.81 -7.32 -59.20
CA GLN A 6 20.79 -8.35 -58.92
C GLN A 6 21.31 -9.22 -57.78
N TYR A 7 20.81 -8.97 -56.61
CA TYR A 7 21.08 -9.82 -55.46
C TYR A 7 20.18 -11.06 -55.53
N THR A 8 20.77 -12.22 -55.72
CA THR A 8 20.08 -13.49 -55.52
C THR A 8 20.01 -13.77 -54.03
N SER A 9 18.87 -13.47 -53.43
CA SER A 9 18.61 -13.79 -52.02
C SER A 9 18.03 -15.19 -51.91
N GLU A 10 18.73 -16.12 -51.26
CA GLU A 10 18.09 -17.34 -50.79
C GLU A 10 17.24 -17.00 -49.56
N PRO A 11 15.94 -17.35 -49.57
CA PRO A 11 15.09 -17.12 -48.43
C PRO A 11 15.50 -18.03 -47.27
N VAL A 12 16.04 -17.45 -46.19
CA VAL A 12 16.26 -18.18 -44.94
C VAL A 12 14.90 -18.56 -44.36
N LYS A 13 14.48 -19.81 -44.49
CA LYS A 13 13.32 -20.36 -43.82
C LYS A 13 13.49 -20.26 -42.31
N GLY A 14 12.62 -19.50 -41.66
CA GLY A 14 12.46 -19.56 -40.23
C GLY A 14 12.80 -18.28 -39.51
N PHE A 15 11.76 -17.67 -38.94
CA PHE A 15 11.76 -16.67 -37.90
C PHE A 15 12.15 -15.24 -38.28
N VAL A 16 11.18 -14.49 -38.73
CA VAL A 16 11.22 -13.01 -38.69
C VAL A 16 11.02 -12.56 -37.25
N LYS A 17 12.06 -12.61 -36.44
CA LYS A 17 12.09 -11.72 -35.25
C LYS A 17 12.41 -10.33 -35.78
N PRO A 18 11.66 -9.29 -35.38
CA PRO A 18 12.05 -7.92 -35.68
C PRO A 18 13.48 -7.72 -35.22
N LEU A 19 14.33 -7.17 -36.09
CA LEU A 19 15.76 -6.93 -35.82
C LEU A 19 15.90 -5.83 -34.76
N LEU A 20 15.59 -6.17 -33.51
CA LEU A 20 15.61 -5.26 -32.36
C LEU A 20 17.01 -4.67 -32.08
N PHE A 21 18.07 -5.18 -32.72
CA PHE A 21 19.48 -4.81 -32.44
C PHE A 21 20.36 -4.66 -33.67
N GLY A 22 19.79 -4.33 -34.81
CA GLY A 22 20.56 -4.02 -36.03
C GLY A 22 20.81 -2.51 -36.16
N LYS A 23 21.97 -2.14 -36.74
CA LYS A 23 22.24 -0.73 -37.09
C LYS A 23 21.59 -0.43 -38.44
N LYS A 24 20.82 0.63 -38.51
CA LYS A 24 20.21 1.09 -39.75
C LYS A 24 21.27 1.77 -40.62
N VAL A 25 21.38 1.36 -41.89
CA VAL A 25 22.19 2.04 -42.87
C VAL A 25 21.31 2.93 -43.71
N VAL A 26 21.66 4.19 -43.85
CA VAL A 26 20.97 5.18 -44.68
C VAL A 26 21.90 5.67 -45.77
N ASP A 27 21.34 6.02 -46.91
CA ASP A 27 22.09 6.68 -47.97
C ASP A 27 22.59 8.09 -47.57
N LEU A 28 23.26 8.75 -48.43
CA LEU A 28 23.77 10.12 -48.18
C LEU A 28 22.63 11.15 -48.04
N ASN A 29 21.44 10.84 -48.54
CA ASN A 29 20.23 11.70 -48.47
C ASN A 29 19.37 11.31 -47.26
N GLY A 30 19.71 10.28 -46.52
CA GLY A 30 19.02 9.84 -45.33
C GLY A 30 17.94 8.76 -45.52
N ALA A 31 17.75 8.29 -46.76
CA ALA A 31 16.83 7.19 -47.06
C ALA A 31 17.41 5.84 -46.53
N ALA A 32 16.52 4.96 -46.06
CA ALA A 32 16.93 3.67 -45.59
C ALA A 32 17.41 2.76 -46.72
N LEU A 33 18.61 2.19 -46.59
CA LEU A 33 19.20 1.25 -47.54
C LEU A 33 19.08 -0.17 -47.07
N CYS A 34 19.55 -0.46 -45.86
CA CYS A 34 19.61 -1.82 -45.33
C CYS A 34 19.84 -1.77 -43.80
N PHE A 35 19.92 -2.94 -43.19
CA PHE A 35 20.32 -3.09 -41.79
C PHE A 35 21.63 -3.87 -41.69
N LEU A 36 22.51 -3.47 -40.77
CA LEU A 36 23.75 -4.17 -40.44
C LEU A 36 23.64 -4.81 -39.07
N ARG A 37 23.85 -6.15 -39.01
CA ARG A 37 23.83 -6.91 -37.78
C ARG A 37 24.87 -8.02 -37.83
N ASN A 38 25.75 -8.10 -36.82
CA ASN A 38 26.74 -9.14 -36.66
C ASN A 38 27.57 -9.41 -37.95
N GLY A 39 28.00 -8.35 -38.63
CA GLY A 39 28.78 -8.48 -39.86
C GLY A 39 27.97 -8.98 -41.08
N LYS A 40 26.65 -8.90 -41.04
CA LYS A 40 25.75 -9.27 -42.16
C LYS A 40 24.81 -8.10 -42.50
N LEU A 41 24.56 -7.93 -43.79
CA LEU A 41 23.64 -6.93 -44.32
C LEU A 41 22.29 -7.59 -44.63
N TYR A 42 21.23 -6.91 -44.23
CA TYR A 42 19.84 -7.32 -44.42
C TYR A 42 19.11 -6.20 -45.18
N ASP A 43 18.27 -6.60 -46.13
CA ASP A 43 17.42 -5.66 -46.83
C ASP A 43 16.31 -5.08 -45.90
N LEU A 44 15.46 -4.23 -46.46
CA LEU A 44 14.35 -3.64 -45.72
C LEU A 44 13.26 -4.65 -45.32
N ASN A 45 13.26 -5.83 -45.97
CA ASN A 45 12.40 -6.97 -45.63
C ASN A 45 13.06 -7.93 -44.66
N HIS A 46 14.23 -7.56 -44.13
CA HIS A 46 15.02 -8.37 -43.19
C HIS A 46 15.61 -9.66 -43.77
N VAL A 47 15.79 -9.73 -45.09
CA VAL A 47 16.49 -10.84 -45.75
C VAL A 47 17.99 -10.55 -45.81
N CYS A 48 18.80 -11.51 -45.35
CA CYS A 48 20.25 -11.39 -45.43
C CYS A 48 20.72 -11.51 -46.90
N PHE A 49 21.41 -10.52 -47.40
CA PHE A 49 21.85 -10.51 -48.78
C PHE A 49 23.38 -10.44 -48.94
N ALA A 50 24.13 -10.06 -47.93
CA ALA A 50 25.57 -10.00 -47.99
C ALA A 50 26.24 -10.08 -46.62
N SER A 51 27.52 -10.43 -46.60
CA SER A 51 28.41 -10.27 -45.48
C SER A 51 29.08 -8.90 -45.55
N CYS A 52 29.39 -8.30 -44.39
CA CYS A 52 30.06 -7.02 -44.31
C CYS A 52 31.23 -7.12 -43.33
N GLU A 53 32.42 -6.89 -43.83
CA GLU A 53 33.60 -6.89 -43.01
C GLU A 53 33.76 -5.58 -42.22
N ARG A 54 34.10 -5.70 -40.95
CA ARG A 54 34.43 -4.52 -40.14
C ARG A 54 35.94 -4.31 -40.14
N VAL A 55 36.34 -3.14 -40.62
CA VAL A 55 37.75 -2.76 -40.75
C VAL A 55 38.00 -1.43 -40.02
N GLY A 56 39.28 -1.14 -39.82
CA GLY A 56 39.71 0.14 -39.24
C GLY A 56 39.41 1.34 -40.17
N SER A 57 39.34 2.52 -39.58
CA SER A 57 39.13 3.77 -40.34
C SER A 57 40.15 3.92 -41.49
N GLY A 58 39.69 4.20 -42.70
CA GLY A 58 40.51 4.37 -43.91
C GLY A 58 40.78 3.11 -44.70
N LYS A 59 40.63 1.90 -44.18
CA LYS A 59 40.86 0.62 -44.90
C LYS A 59 39.61 0.10 -45.63
N ALA A 60 38.42 0.58 -45.31
CA ALA A 60 37.17 0.13 -45.92
C ALA A 60 37.07 0.40 -47.41
N SER A 61 37.76 1.42 -47.91
CA SER A 61 37.85 1.77 -49.34
C SER A 61 38.74 0.84 -50.18
N GLU A 62 39.56 -0.02 -49.52
CA GLU A 62 40.48 -0.91 -50.18
C GLU A 62 39.87 -2.34 -50.37
N ILE A 63 38.69 -2.59 -49.82
CA ILE A 63 38.05 -3.91 -49.83
C ILE A 63 37.11 -4.01 -50.99
N GLY A 64 37.31 -5.03 -51.86
CA GLY A 64 36.47 -5.31 -53.02
C GLY A 64 35.15 -6.00 -52.72
N ALA A 65 34.59 -5.74 -51.50
CA ALA A 65 33.31 -6.29 -51.05
C ALA A 65 32.63 -5.28 -50.10
N PHE A 66 31.51 -5.68 -49.44
CA PHE A 66 30.93 -4.84 -48.44
C PHE A 66 31.82 -4.75 -47.18
N ALA A 67 32.18 -3.53 -46.80
CA ALA A 67 32.97 -3.26 -45.63
C ALA A 67 32.43 -2.07 -44.84
N THR A 68 32.74 -1.99 -43.54
CA THR A 68 32.39 -0.87 -42.71
C THR A 68 33.51 -0.46 -41.76
N ASP A 69 33.71 0.83 -41.63
CA ASP A 69 34.57 1.44 -40.60
C ASP A 69 33.80 1.71 -39.28
N GLY A 70 32.58 1.23 -39.17
CA GLY A 70 31.66 1.45 -38.04
C GLY A 70 30.84 2.73 -38.17
N LYS A 71 31.17 3.66 -39.06
CA LYS A 71 30.46 4.91 -39.28
C LYS A 71 29.79 4.95 -40.66
N TYR A 72 30.45 4.37 -41.66
CA TYR A 72 29.98 4.31 -43.05
C TYR A 72 30.01 2.87 -43.54
N LEU A 73 29.10 2.56 -44.51
CA LEU A 73 29.09 1.34 -45.31
C LEU A 73 29.75 1.69 -46.65
N TYR A 74 30.62 0.77 -47.10
CA TYR A 74 31.32 0.81 -48.38
C TYR A 74 30.92 -0.44 -49.17
N ASP A 75 30.78 -0.29 -50.47
CA ASP A 75 30.59 -1.34 -51.45
C ASP A 75 31.68 -1.21 -52.51
N ASN A 76 32.49 -2.24 -52.65
CA ASN A 76 33.67 -2.18 -53.54
C ASN A 76 34.51 -0.89 -53.37
N GLY A 77 34.77 -0.50 -52.18
CA GLY A 77 35.54 0.69 -51.84
C GLY A 77 34.80 2.03 -51.96
N VAL A 78 33.58 2.04 -52.48
CA VAL A 78 32.78 3.25 -52.61
C VAL A 78 31.86 3.42 -51.40
N LYS A 79 31.87 4.62 -50.83
CA LYS A 79 30.98 4.96 -49.71
C LYS A 79 29.55 5.01 -50.21
N VAL A 80 28.70 4.07 -49.75
CA VAL A 80 27.28 3.93 -50.18
C VAL A 80 26.28 4.38 -49.10
N GLY A 81 26.68 4.36 -47.82
CA GLY A 81 25.73 4.77 -46.78
C GLY A 81 26.36 5.10 -45.45
N LYS A 82 25.60 5.71 -44.57
CA LYS A 82 25.96 6.06 -43.20
C LYS A 82 25.22 5.16 -42.23
N ILE A 83 25.95 4.61 -41.25
CA ILE A 83 25.40 3.79 -40.19
C ILE A 83 24.85 4.70 -39.10
N LYS A 84 23.57 4.52 -38.78
CA LYS A 84 22.91 5.25 -37.68
C LYS A 84 22.62 4.28 -36.53
N ASP A 85 23.05 4.65 -35.35
CA ASP A 85 22.71 3.94 -34.12
C ASP A 85 21.28 4.37 -33.67
N GLY A 86 20.26 3.98 -34.47
CA GLY A 86 18.88 4.42 -34.25
C GLY A 86 18.19 3.88 -32.98
N PHE A 87 18.82 2.91 -32.32
CA PHE A 87 18.15 2.17 -31.24
C PHE A 87 18.50 2.67 -29.85
N PHE A 88 19.65 3.30 -29.69
CA PHE A 88 20.10 3.74 -28.35
C PHE A 88 19.21 4.84 -27.76
N LEU A 89 18.76 5.76 -28.60
CA LEU A 89 17.85 6.82 -28.19
C LEU A 89 16.47 6.28 -27.78
N LEU A 90 15.94 5.31 -28.52
CA LEU A 90 14.64 4.68 -28.23
C LEU A 90 14.71 3.89 -26.91
N ILE A 91 15.79 3.16 -26.67
CA ILE A 91 16.01 2.44 -25.41
C ILE A 91 16.12 3.42 -24.24
N LEU A 92 16.83 4.54 -24.39
CA LEU A 92 16.93 5.59 -23.37
C LEU A 92 15.55 6.22 -23.08
N ILE A 93 14.74 6.48 -24.10
CA ILE A 93 13.39 7.03 -23.91
C ILE A 93 12.49 6.00 -23.19
N LEU A 94 12.52 4.73 -23.59
CA LEU A 94 11.77 3.66 -22.93
C LEU A 94 12.22 3.46 -21.47
N LEU A 95 13.52 3.51 -21.20
CA LEU A 95 14.06 3.41 -19.86
C LEU A 95 13.65 4.61 -18.99
N ALA A 96 13.67 5.82 -19.55
CA ALA A 96 13.20 7.02 -18.88
C ALA A 96 11.71 6.99 -18.58
N LEU A 97 10.87 6.49 -19.50
CA LEU A 97 9.44 6.29 -19.30
C LEU A 97 9.15 5.22 -18.22
N LEU A 98 9.94 4.15 -18.19
CA LEU A 98 9.81 3.09 -17.20
C LEU A 98 10.21 3.59 -15.80
N LEU A 99 11.28 4.38 -15.71
CA LEU A 99 11.68 5.03 -14.46
C LEU A 99 10.64 6.07 -14.01
N ALA A 100 10.11 6.87 -14.92
CA ALA A 100 9.05 7.85 -14.60
C ALA A 100 7.78 7.15 -14.11
N SER A 101 7.38 6.02 -14.72
CA SER A 101 6.21 5.25 -14.30
C SER A 101 6.39 4.60 -12.93
N THR A 102 7.60 4.09 -12.61
CA THR A 102 7.89 3.50 -11.29
C THR A 102 7.92 4.56 -10.19
N VAL A 103 8.50 5.74 -10.46
CA VAL A 103 8.48 6.88 -9.51
C VAL A 103 7.06 7.36 -9.28
N SER A 104 6.24 7.48 -10.33
CA SER A 104 4.83 7.86 -10.21
C SER A 104 4.02 6.84 -9.41
N LEU A 105 4.27 5.53 -9.60
CA LEU A 105 3.62 4.46 -8.83
C LEU A 105 4.02 4.52 -7.34
N VAL A 106 5.31 4.70 -7.04
CA VAL A 106 5.81 4.81 -5.66
C VAL A 106 5.26 6.06 -4.97
N VAL A 107 5.17 7.20 -5.67
CA VAL A 107 4.56 8.42 -5.12
C VAL A 107 3.06 8.26 -4.93
N SER A 108 2.35 7.60 -5.87
CA SER A 108 0.91 7.31 -5.73
C SER A 108 0.61 6.34 -4.59
N VAL A 109 1.46 5.33 -4.37
CA VAL A 109 1.31 4.40 -3.24
C VAL A 109 1.62 5.10 -1.91
N LYS A 110 2.59 6.03 -1.85
CA LYS A 110 2.84 6.84 -0.65
C LYS A 110 1.79 7.93 -0.39
N GLY A 111 1.08 8.39 -1.42
CA GLY A 111 0.05 9.45 -1.30
C GLY A 111 -1.37 8.95 -1.08
N ARG A 112 -1.63 7.65 -1.22
CA ARG A 112 -2.90 7.02 -0.87
C ARG A 112 -2.73 6.16 0.38
N HIS A 113 -2.50 6.79 1.50
CA HIS A 113 -3.03 6.26 2.74
C HIS A 113 -4.52 6.66 2.75
N ASP A 114 -5.37 5.90 2.09
CA ASP A 114 -6.72 5.75 2.61
C ASP A 114 -6.50 5.28 4.07
N PRO A 115 -7.09 5.94 5.06
CA PRO A 115 -6.95 5.50 6.43
C PRO A 115 -7.42 4.04 6.47
N ILE A 116 -6.47 3.13 6.60
CA ILE A 116 -6.79 1.72 6.81
C ILE A 116 -7.47 1.73 8.17
N ILE A 117 -8.79 1.56 8.17
CA ILE A 117 -9.52 1.33 9.42
C ILE A 117 -8.97 0.01 9.96
N PRO A 118 -8.24 0.03 11.08
CA PRO A 118 -7.64 -1.18 11.60
C PRO A 118 -8.71 -2.21 11.92
N GLU A 119 -8.50 -3.45 11.53
CA GLU A 119 -9.34 -4.55 11.98
C GLU A 119 -9.11 -4.74 13.47
N LEU A 120 -10.20 -4.92 14.21
CA LEU A 120 -10.19 -5.21 15.63
C LEU A 120 -11.08 -6.40 15.90
N THR A 121 -10.69 -7.19 16.89
CA THR A 121 -11.59 -8.14 17.53
C THR A 121 -11.54 -7.93 19.03
N VAL A 122 -12.69 -8.01 19.67
CA VAL A 122 -12.80 -7.87 21.10
C VAL A 122 -13.32 -9.18 21.68
N VAL A 123 -12.70 -9.63 22.75
CA VAL A 123 -13.04 -10.89 23.41
C VAL A 123 -13.36 -10.59 24.88
N ASP A 124 -14.49 -11.10 25.36
CA ASP A 124 -14.87 -11.06 26.76
C ASP A 124 -15.27 -12.48 27.25
N THR A 125 -15.95 -12.56 28.38
CA THR A 125 -16.43 -13.82 28.95
C THR A 125 -17.56 -14.46 28.15
N ASP A 126 -18.29 -13.69 27.35
CA ASP A 126 -19.46 -14.12 26.59
C ASP A 126 -19.10 -14.49 25.15
N GLY A 127 -17.90 -14.12 24.69
CA GLY A 127 -17.39 -14.47 23.38
C GLY A 127 -16.61 -13.38 22.68
N GLU A 128 -16.62 -13.42 21.34
CA GLU A 128 -15.96 -12.45 20.47
C GLU A 128 -17.00 -11.54 19.84
N TRP A 129 -16.70 -10.24 19.79
CA TRP A 129 -17.51 -9.23 19.15
C TRP A 129 -16.63 -8.22 18.38
N GLY A 130 -17.22 -7.37 17.58
CA GLY A 130 -16.53 -6.37 16.75
C GLY A 130 -16.23 -5.08 17.51
N THR A 131 -16.43 -3.95 16.86
CA THR A 131 -16.11 -2.62 17.39
C THR A 131 -17.18 -2.03 18.29
N ALA A 132 -18.36 -2.64 18.40
CA ALA A 132 -19.43 -2.19 19.27
C ALA A 132 -20.21 -3.37 19.83
N SER A 133 -20.58 -3.31 21.12
CA SER A 133 -21.44 -4.26 21.78
C SER A 133 -22.19 -3.61 22.94
N GLU A 134 -23.46 -4.04 23.15
CA GLU A 134 -24.22 -3.71 24.35
C GLU A 134 -24.04 -4.80 25.39
N ILE A 135 -23.57 -4.44 26.56
CA ILE A 135 -23.12 -5.38 27.58
C ILE A 135 -23.86 -5.17 28.88
N ASN A 136 -24.33 -6.26 29.46
CA ASN A 136 -24.86 -6.27 30.82
C ASN A 136 -23.72 -6.57 31.81
N ILE A 137 -23.02 -5.54 32.24
CA ILE A 137 -21.87 -5.65 33.16
C ILE A 137 -22.23 -6.17 34.54
N PHE A 138 -23.53 -6.17 34.91
CA PHE A 138 -24.02 -6.65 36.19
C PHE A 138 -24.51 -8.09 36.12
N GLY A 139 -24.60 -8.67 34.91
CA GLY A 139 -25.25 -9.97 34.69
C GLY A 139 -26.73 -9.91 35.06
N ASN A 140 -27.24 -10.95 35.72
CA ASN A 140 -28.61 -11.01 36.18
C ASN A 140 -28.77 -10.56 37.64
N LYS A 141 -27.81 -9.79 38.18
CA LYS A 141 -27.86 -9.33 39.58
C LYS A 141 -28.56 -8.00 39.70
N THR A 142 -29.42 -7.87 40.71
CA THR A 142 -29.90 -6.56 41.15
C THR A 142 -28.79 -5.91 41.95
N ILE A 143 -28.36 -4.74 41.51
CA ILE A 143 -27.32 -3.96 42.20
C ILE A 143 -27.97 -2.93 43.14
N LYS A 144 -27.27 -2.56 44.18
CA LYS A 144 -27.70 -1.58 45.21
C LYS A 144 -26.51 -0.75 45.69
N PRO A 145 -26.77 0.37 46.37
CA PRO A 145 -25.72 1.13 47.01
C PRO A 145 -24.78 0.27 47.87
N GLY A 146 -23.49 0.47 47.74
CA GLY A 146 -22.43 -0.33 48.33
C GLY A 146 -21.93 -1.51 47.49
N ASP A 147 -22.61 -1.84 46.41
CA ASP A 147 -22.15 -2.85 45.48
C ASP A 147 -21.03 -2.31 44.55
N LYS A 148 -20.14 -3.20 44.21
CA LYS A 148 -19.04 -2.94 43.25
C LYS A 148 -18.72 -4.17 42.42
N GLY A 149 -18.07 -3.97 41.33
CA GLY A 149 -17.66 -5.07 40.47
C GLY A 149 -16.73 -4.62 39.34
N ASN A 150 -16.47 -5.54 38.45
CA ASN A 150 -15.69 -5.28 37.26
C ASN A 150 -16.18 -6.09 36.08
N TYR A 151 -15.85 -5.60 34.91
CA TYR A 151 -16.05 -6.27 33.63
C TYR A 151 -14.75 -6.19 32.83
N MET A 152 -14.24 -7.32 32.38
CA MET A 152 -12.97 -7.41 31.65
C MET A 152 -13.22 -7.80 30.21
N PHE A 153 -12.54 -7.13 29.31
CA PHE A 153 -12.48 -7.45 27.89
C PHE A 153 -11.07 -7.25 27.34
N MET A 154 -10.77 -7.91 26.23
CA MET A 154 -9.49 -7.81 25.55
C MET A 154 -9.70 -7.29 24.13
N ILE A 155 -8.94 -6.29 23.76
CA ILE A 155 -8.88 -5.76 22.38
C ILE A 155 -7.68 -6.42 21.72
N ASN A 156 -7.92 -7.13 20.63
CA ASN A 156 -6.88 -7.78 19.82
C ASN A 156 -6.58 -6.92 18.58
N ASN A 157 -5.30 -6.67 18.34
CA ASN A 157 -4.79 -6.01 17.14
C ASN A 157 -4.21 -7.04 16.16
N PRO A 158 -4.97 -7.53 15.18
CA PRO A 158 -4.46 -8.44 14.16
C PRO A 158 -3.63 -7.75 13.07
N ASN A 159 -3.51 -6.42 13.11
CA ASN A 159 -2.84 -5.65 12.06
C ASN A 159 -1.31 -5.78 12.10
N ALA A 160 -0.66 -5.41 11.01
CA ALA A 160 0.80 -5.36 10.90
C ALA A 160 1.43 -4.07 11.48
N ALA A 161 0.58 -3.09 11.87
CA ALA A 161 0.98 -1.83 12.49
C ALA A 161 0.49 -1.74 13.94
N ASP A 162 1.13 -0.91 14.74
CA ASP A 162 0.66 -0.53 16.06
C ASP A 162 -0.57 0.37 15.89
N ILE A 163 -1.56 0.22 16.76
CA ILE A 163 -2.80 1.00 16.73
C ILE A 163 -3.00 1.74 18.05
N GLU A 164 -3.68 2.88 17.97
CA GLU A 164 -4.19 3.61 19.11
C GLU A 164 -5.70 3.46 19.15
N CYS A 165 -6.21 2.91 20.24
CA CYS A 165 -7.63 2.64 20.45
C CYS A 165 -8.21 3.63 21.46
N THR A 166 -9.39 4.16 21.15
CA THR A 166 -10.22 4.93 22.06
C THR A 166 -11.49 4.12 22.35
N VAL A 167 -11.86 4.00 23.61
CA VAL A 167 -13.05 3.25 24.03
C VAL A 167 -14.07 4.23 24.60
N LYS A 168 -15.26 4.22 23.99
CA LYS A 168 -16.41 4.99 24.44
C LYS A 168 -17.40 4.06 25.13
N PHE A 169 -17.85 4.49 26.29
CA PHE A 169 -18.85 3.82 27.10
C PHE A 169 -20.11 4.67 27.14
N THR A 170 -21.24 4.16 26.68
CA THR A 170 -22.55 4.81 26.73
C THR A 170 -23.44 4.04 27.69
N ILE A 171 -24.00 4.73 28.66
CA ILE A 171 -24.81 4.14 29.72
C ILE A 171 -26.28 4.21 29.32
N ASN A 172 -26.92 3.08 29.18
CA ASN A 172 -28.32 2.95 28.84
C ASN A 172 -29.12 2.54 30.07
N TYR A 173 -30.20 3.27 30.36
CA TYR A 173 -31.09 3.00 31.47
C TYR A 173 -32.55 3.05 31.01
N GLU A 174 -33.21 1.91 31.09
CA GLU A 174 -34.56 1.77 30.55
C GLU A 174 -35.57 2.43 31.48
N ASN A 175 -36.28 2.90 31.89
CA ASN A 175 -37.37 3.34 32.74
C ASN A 175 -37.04 4.44 33.78
N GLY A 176 -35.87 5.06 33.70
CA GLY A 176 -35.50 6.07 34.68
C GLY A 176 -35.17 7.41 34.07
N THR A 177 -35.55 8.47 34.72
CA THR A 177 -35.11 9.83 34.44
C THR A 177 -33.82 10.15 35.18
N THR A 178 -33.42 9.33 36.14
CA THR A 178 -32.26 9.52 36.98
C THR A 178 -31.31 8.31 36.89
N LEU A 179 -30.08 8.55 36.48
CA LEU A 179 -29.06 7.51 36.46
C LEU A 179 -28.63 7.16 37.88
N PRO A 180 -28.34 5.86 38.17
CA PRO A 180 -27.69 5.48 39.42
C PRO A 180 -26.33 6.19 39.53
N PRO A 181 -25.94 6.68 40.71
CA PRO A 181 -24.68 7.38 40.94
C PRO A 181 -23.50 6.38 41.02
N ILE A 182 -23.28 5.66 39.95
CA ILE A 182 -22.22 4.67 39.84
C ILE A 182 -20.97 5.35 39.33
N ASN A 183 -19.86 5.15 40.03
CA ASN A 183 -18.56 5.60 39.55
C ASN A 183 -17.92 4.54 38.68
N TYR A 184 -17.36 4.96 37.54
CA TYR A 184 -16.67 4.09 36.61
C TYR A 184 -15.18 4.43 36.56
N THR A 185 -14.36 3.40 36.45
CA THR A 185 -12.92 3.53 36.28
C THR A 185 -12.46 2.47 35.26
N VAL A 186 -11.69 2.89 34.26
CA VAL A 186 -11.09 1.96 33.32
C VAL A 186 -9.63 1.74 33.68
N VAL A 187 -9.23 0.48 33.77
CA VAL A 187 -7.86 0.07 34.13
C VAL A 187 -7.26 -0.73 32.99
N SER A 188 -6.03 -0.43 32.62
CA SER A 188 -5.23 -1.21 31.70
C SER A 188 -3.86 -1.48 32.29
N GLU A 189 -3.43 -2.75 32.33
CA GLU A 189 -2.15 -3.16 32.93
C GLU A 189 -1.93 -2.63 34.34
N GLY A 190 -2.98 -2.61 35.16
CA GLY A 190 -2.92 -2.14 36.53
C GLY A 190 -2.84 -0.61 36.69
N LYS A 191 -2.98 0.15 35.62
CA LYS A 191 -2.99 1.60 35.63
C LYS A 191 -4.37 2.12 35.26
N LYS A 192 -4.86 3.10 36.03
CA LYS A 192 -6.08 3.83 35.69
C LYS A 192 -5.85 4.65 34.43
N LEU A 193 -6.76 4.54 33.46
CA LEU A 193 -6.78 5.37 32.27
C LEU A 193 -7.47 6.70 32.60
N GLU A 194 -7.01 7.75 31.92
CA GLU A 194 -7.73 9.03 31.93
C GLU A 194 -9.02 8.88 31.13
N THR A 195 -10.09 9.49 31.61
CA THR A 195 -11.40 9.48 30.98
C THR A 195 -11.92 10.90 30.85
N SER A 196 -12.66 11.17 29.79
CA SER A 196 -13.42 12.40 29.57
C SER A 196 -14.90 12.10 29.45
N GLU A 197 -15.74 12.97 29.99
CA GLU A 197 -17.20 12.88 29.82
C GLU A 197 -17.60 13.18 28.38
N VAL A 198 -18.66 12.55 27.92
CA VAL A 198 -19.28 12.82 26.60
C VAL A 198 -20.42 13.80 26.83
N GLU A 199 -20.30 15.03 26.33
CA GLU A 199 -21.23 16.14 26.60
C GLU A 199 -22.70 15.88 26.22
N THR A 200 -22.94 15.02 25.25
CA THR A 200 -24.28 14.79 24.68
C THR A 200 -24.92 13.45 25.07
N GLU A 201 -24.20 12.60 25.79
CA GLU A 201 -24.65 11.26 26.13
C GLU A 201 -24.24 10.91 27.57
N ASN A 202 -25.02 10.05 28.20
CA ASN A 202 -24.65 9.52 29.52
C ASN A 202 -23.49 8.54 29.32
N GLY A 203 -22.25 9.03 29.36
CA GLY A 203 -21.12 8.16 29.06
C GLY A 203 -19.77 8.86 29.23
N PHE A 204 -18.74 8.15 28.93
CA PHE A 204 -17.37 8.63 28.99
C PHE A 204 -16.49 7.92 27.95
N THR A 205 -15.37 8.55 27.64
CA THR A 205 -14.38 8.03 26.68
C THR A 205 -13.02 7.93 27.34
N THR A 206 -12.25 6.87 27.07
CA THR A 206 -10.88 6.73 27.56
C THR A 206 -9.92 7.58 26.74
N ALA A 207 -8.80 7.95 27.31
CA ALA A 207 -7.62 8.36 26.55
C ALA A 207 -7.16 7.20 25.64
N GLY A 208 -6.41 7.53 24.59
CA GLY A 208 -5.90 6.54 23.63
C GLY A 208 -5.04 5.46 24.28
N VAL A 209 -5.31 4.22 23.92
CA VAL A 209 -4.58 3.03 24.38
C VAL A 209 -3.82 2.43 23.23
N ILE A 210 -2.48 2.41 23.31
CA ILE A 210 -1.63 1.84 22.27
C ILE A 210 -1.62 0.31 22.41
N ILE A 211 -1.91 -0.37 21.30
CA ILE A 211 -1.82 -1.82 21.18
C ILE A 211 -0.84 -2.16 20.08
N ASN A 212 0.26 -2.82 20.46
CA ASN A 212 1.29 -3.19 19.50
C ASN A 212 0.75 -4.16 18.45
N ARG A 213 1.35 -4.14 17.26
CA ARG A 213 1.03 -5.06 16.15
C ARG A 213 1.03 -6.52 16.61
N LYS A 214 0.05 -7.29 16.13
CA LYS A 214 -0.10 -8.72 16.43
C LYS A 214 -0.16 -9.02 17.93
N ASN A 215 -0.68 -8.09 18.72
CA ASN A 215 -0.78 -8.20 20.17
C ASN A 215 -2.19 -7.84 20.64
N PHE A 216 -2.43 -7.99 21.94
CA PHE A 216 -3.70 -7.64 22.57
C PHE A 216 -3.48 -6.74 23.79
N ARG A 217 -4.56 -6.10 24.25
CA ARG A 217 -4.59 -5.30 25.47
C ARG A 217 -5.83 -5.64 26.27
N SER A 218 -5.66 -5.96 27.54
CA SER A 218 -6.77 -6.16 28.48
C SER A 218 -7.17 -4.84 29.10
N LEU A 219 -8.48 -4.59 29.11
CA LEU A 219 -9.11 -3.48 29.81
C LEU A 219 -10.09 -4.03 30.84
N ILE A 220 -10.15 -3.35 31.96
CA ILE A 220 -11.08 -3.68 33.04
C ILE A 220 -11.91 -2.42 33.32
N LEU A 221 -13.22 -2.51 33.14
CA LEU A 221 -14.16 -1.52 33.58
C LEU A 221 -14.54 -1.86 35.01
N GLU A 222 -14.04 -1.10 35.96
CA GLU A 222 -14.43 -1.18 37.37
C GLU A 222 -15.61 -0.24 37.61
N TRP A 223 -16.57 -0.69 38.41
CA TRP A 223 -17.70 0.12 38.83
C TRP A 223 -17.94 0.01 40.33
N ASP A 224 -18.37 1.10 40.93
CA ASP A 224 -18.60 1.23 42.36
C ASP A 224 -19.81 2.15 42.60
N TRP A 225 -20.87 1.59 43.17
CA TRP A 225 -22.01 2.37 43.66
C TRP A 225 -21.78 2.68 45.10
N LYS A 226 -21.21 3.87 45.40
CA LYS A 226 -20.85 4.25 46.75
C LYS A 226 -22.09 4.43 47.60
N PHE A 227 -21.98 3.97 48.82
CA PHE A 227 -22.90 4.28 49.90
C PHE A 227 -22.41 5.57 50.57
N ASP A 228 -22.83 6.73 50.04
CA ASP A 228 -22.31 8.04 50.46
C ASP A 228 -23.25 8.89 51.31
N GLY A 229 -24.44 8.32 51.63
CA GLY A 229 -25.43 8.96 52.45
C GLY A 229 -26.43 9.87 51.73
N ASP A 230 -26.46 9.86 50.35
CA ASP A 230 -27.54 10.45 49.58
C ASP A 230 -28.71 9.49 49.44
N ASP A 231 -29.31 9.14 50.58
CA ASP A 231 -30.39 8.18 50.71
C ASP A 231 -31.62 8.48 49.82
N LYS A 232 -31.81 9.77 49.42
CA LYS A 232 -32.96 10.15 48.58
C LYS A 232 -32.78 9.70 47.14
N THR A 233 -31.60 9.96 46.57
CA THR A 233 -31.29 9.55 45.17
C THR A 233 -31.26 8.03 45.07
N ASP A 234 -30.54 7.37 46.00
CA ASP A 234 -30.44 5.93 46.07
C ASP A 234 -31.80 5.25 46.27
N THR A 235 -32.64 5.78 47.18
CA THR A 235 -33.96 5.27 47.41
C THR A 235 -34.87 5.41 46.17
N ASN A 236 -34.83 6.57 45.49
CA ASN A 236 -35.58 6.80 44.30
C ASN A 236 -35.23 5.86 43.16
N VAL A 237 -33.93 5.67 42.93
CA VAL A 237 -33.43 4.73 41.92
C VAL A 237 -33.87 3.29 42.25
N GLY A 238 -33.79 2.88 43.52
CA GLY A 238 -34.20 1.56 43.97
C GLY A 238 -35.68 1.31 43.88
N ILE A 239 -36.52 2.35 44.11
CA ILE A 239 -38.02 2.25 43.99
C ILE A 239 -38.44 2.17 42.53
N ILE A 240 -37.85 2.97 41.66
CA ILE A 240 -38.21 3.00 40.23
C ILE A 240 -37.78 1.69 39.56
N GLY A 241 -36.65 1.15 39.94
CA GLY A 241 -36.06 0.00 39.29
C GLY A 241 -35.82 0.24 37.80
N GLY A 242 -35.00 -0.54 37.17
CA GLY A 242 -34.78 -0.43 35.76
C GLY A 242 -33.73 -1.41 35.27
N LYS A 243 -33.68 -1.61 33.96
CA LYS A 243 -32.63 -2.37 33.32
C LYS A 243 -31.52 -1.38 32.94
N TYR A 244 -30.32 -1.79 33.20
CA TYR A 244 -29.14 -0.99 33.01
C TYR A 244 -28.15 -1.75 32.15
N THR A 245 -27.73 -1.16 31.05
CA THR A 245 -26.71 -1.74 30.15
C THR A 245 -25.68 -0.70 29.77
N ILE A 246 -24.55 -1.14 29.32
CA ILE A 246 -23.49 -0.28 28.81
C ILE A 246 -23.18 -0.68 27.37
N THR A 247 -23.30 0.25 26.44
CA THR A 247 -22.76 0.08 25.10
C THR A 247 -21.30 0.47 25.13
N ILE A 248 -20.44 -0.43 24.64
CA ILE A 248 -19.01 -0.19 24.45
C ILE A 248 -18.75 -0.05 22.95
N GLU A 249 -18.18 1.07 22.55
CA GLU A 249 -17.75 1.35 21.18
C GLU A 249 -16.23 1.58 21.17
N ILE A 250 -15.52 0.92 20.24
CA ILE A 250 -14.08 1.03 20.10
C ILE A 250 -13.76 1.60 18.74
N SER A 251 -13.06 2.72 18.73
CA SER A 251 -12.44 3.29 17.54
C SER A 251 -10.94 3.09 17.57
N ALA A 252 -10.32 2.85 16.42
CA ALA A 252 -8.89 2.68 16.32
C ALA A 252 -8.33 3.40 15.10
N GLU A 253 -7.14 3.91 15.26
CA GLU A 253 -6.33 4.48 14.19
C GLU A 253 -4.90 3.93 14.25
N GLU A 254 -4.16 4.06 13.17
CA GLU A 254 -2.74 3.68 13.19
C GLU A 254 -1.97 4.59 14.14
N ALA A 255 -1.26 4.01 15.10
CA ALA A 255 -0.50 4.78 16.07
C ALA A 255 0.60 5.59 15.37
N THR A 256 0.52 6.91 15.47
CA THR A 256 1.58 7.77 14.95
C THR A 256 2.80 7.65 15.86
N THR A 257 3.84 6.95 15.38
CA THR A 257 5.12 6.88 16.11
C THR A 257 5.65 8.31 16.26
N PRO A 258 5.82 8.82 17.48
CA PRO A 258 6.41 10.14 17.65
C PRO A 258 7.80 10.10 17.01
N ALA A 259 8.07 11.05 16.12
CA ALA A 259 9.39 11.20 15.50
C ALA A 259 10.44 11.22 16.62
N LYS A 260 11.32 10.22 16.66
CA LYS A 260 12.46 10.22 17.58
C LYS A 260 13.25 11.50 17.32
N LYS A 261 13.22 12.40 18.33
CA LYS A 261 14.12 13.56 18.36
C LYS A 261 15.53 13.11 18.63
#